data_856591fa590757dac3527fce93400f07
#
_entry.id   856591fa590757dac3527fce93400f07
#
_cell.length_a   1.000
_cell.length_b   1.000
_cell.length_c   1.000
_cell.angle_alpha   90.00
_cell.angle_beta   90.00
_cell.angle_gamma   90.00
#
_symmetry.space_group_name_H-M   'P 1'
#
loop_
_entity.id
_entity.type
_entity.pdbx_description
1 polymer ?
#
loop_
_entity_poly.entity_id
_entity_poly.type
_entity_poly.pdbx_seq_one_letter_code
_entity_poly.pdbx_strand_id
1 'polypeptide(L)'
;RLVGSEMCIRDSVLRTQTSPVQARIMETGQMPIRMIAPGRVFRSDEVDATHSPSFHQVEGLVIDKGITMADLKGTLAQWAKEFFGENTKVKFRPHHFPFTEPSAECDITCFKCGGKGCRVCKGSGWIEILGCGMVHPKVLRDCGIDPEVYSGFAFGIGVTG
;
A
#
# COMPACT_ATOMS: atom_id res chain seq x y z
N ARG A 1 -22.42 -12.99 -9.64
CA ARG A 1 -23.63 -12.21 -9.30
C ARG A 1 -24.05 -12.56 -7.87
N LEU A 2 -24.07 -11.59 -6.97
CA LEU A 2 -24.24 -11.79 -5.52
C LEU A 2 -25.69 -11.52 -5.09
N VAL A 3 -26.65 -12.24 -5.68
CA VAL A 3 -28.09 -11.97 -5.46
C VAL A 3 -28.48 -12.09 -3.97
N GLY A 4 -27.99 -13.08 -3.27
CA GLY A 4 -28.32 -13.29 -1.85
C GLY A 4 -27.69 -12.24 -0.93
N SER A 5 -26.47 -11.83 -1.19
CA SER A 5 -25.78 -10.79 -0.39
C SER A 5 -26.34 -9.40 -0.66
N GLU A 6 -26.81 -9.12 -1.88
CA GLU A 6 -27.46 -7.85 -2.23
C GLU A 6 -28.72 -7.58 -1.41
N MET A 7 -29.47 -8.61 -1.07
CA MET A 7 -30.66 -8.47 -0.24
C MET A 7 -30.36 -8.04 1.19
N CYS A 8 -29.22 -8.45 1.72
CA CYS A 8 -28.86 -8.19 3.12
C CYS A 8 -28.01 -6.93 3.28
N ILE A 9 -27.23 -6.54 2.26
CA ILE A 9 -26.20 -5.51 2.35
C ILE A 9 -26.24 -4.54 1.17
N ARG A 10 -27.42 -4.33 0.56
CA ARG A 10 -27.52 -3.54 -0.69
C ARG A 10 -26.84 -2.17 -0.67
N ASP A 11 -26.68 -1.57 0.49
CA ASP A 11 -26.11 -0.23 0.66
C ASP A 11 -24.73 -0.25 1.34
N SER A 12 -24.24 -1.43 1.73
CA SER A 12 -22.99 -1.55 2.47
C SER A 12 -22.26 -2.85 2.17
N VAL A 13 -20.96 -2.74 1.98
CA VAL A 13 -20.04 -3.89 1.86
C VAL A 13 -18.93 -3.77 2.89
N LEU A 14 -18.39 -4.90 3.31
CA LEU A 14 -17.17 -4.93 4.13
C LEU A 14 -16.02 -4.42 3.27
N ARG A 15 -15.26 -3.46 3.81
CA ARG A 15 -14.16 -2.84 3.06
C ARG A 15 -13.05 -3.84 2.76
N THR A 16 -12.60 -3.86 1.52
CA THR A 16 -11.52 -4.73 1.04
C THR A 16 -10.14 -4.12 1.22
N GLN A 17 -10.08 -2.79 1.46
CA GLN A 17 -8.86 -2.01 1.63
C GLN A 17 -9.17 -0.70 2.38
N THR A 18 -8.14 -0.01 2.86
CA THR A 18 -8.29 1.27 3.55
C THR A 18 -8.21 2.48 2.62
N SER A 19 -8.01 2.29 1.33
CA SER A 19 -7.87 3.34 0.31
C SER A 19 -9.03 4.36 0.24
N PRO A 20 -10.30 4.04 0.55
CA PRO A 20 -11.36 5.05 0.60
C PRO A 20 -11.08 6.21 1.57
N VAL A 21 -10.27 5.99 2.61
CA VAL A 21 -9.84 7.05 3.52
C VAL A 21 -8.93 8.05 2.81
N GLN A 22 -8.07 7.57 1.92
CA GLN A 22 -7.19 8.44 1.11
C GLN A 22 -8.02 9.37 0.22
N ALA A 23 -9.03 8.86 -0.48
CA ALA A 23 -9.91 9.64 -1.33
C ALA A 23 -10.62 10.74 -0.53
N ARG A 24 -11.21 10.40 0.63
CA ARG A 24 -11.91 11.35 1.49
C ARG A 24 -10.99 12.47 1.98
N ILE A 25 -9.73 12.17 2.29
CA ILE A 25 -8.77 13.20 2.72
C ILE A 25 -8.36 14.08 1.54
N MET A 26 -8.12 13.50 0.37
CA MET A 26 -7.83 14.27 -0.84
C MET A 26 -8.96 15.23 -1.20
N GLU A 27 -10.22 14.81 -1.07
CA GLU A 27 -11.41 15.62 -1.33
C GLU A 27 -11.55 16.83 -0.37
N THR A 28 -10.88 16.83 0.78
CA THR A 28 -10.87 18.01 1.66
C THR A 28 -10.12 19.20 1.08
N GLY A 29 -9.25 18.98 0.09
CA GLY A 29 -8.41 20.00 -0.52
C GLY A 29 -7.35 20.61 0.39
N GLN A 30 -7.18 20.11 1.61
CA GLN A 30 -6.18 20.62 2.55
C GLN A 30 -4.79 20.07 2.20
N MET A 31 -3.87 20.95 1.88
CA MET A 31 -2.48 20.61 1.52
C MET A 31 -1.49 21.19 2.54
N PRO A 32 -0.35 20.54 2.79
CA PRO A 32 0.05 19.21 2.32
C PRO A 32 -0.70 18.07 3.02
N ILE A 33 -0.82 16.91 2.35
CA ILE A 33 -1.37 15.68 2.94
C ILE A 33 -0.23 14.77 3.38
N ARG A 34 -0.26 14.33 4.63
CA ARG A 34 0.60 13.29 5.19
C ARG A 34 -0.23 12.46 6.14
N MET A 35 -0.63 11.29 5.71
CA MET A 35 -1.54 10.46 6.50
C MET A 35 -1.16 8.98 6.48
N ILE A 36 -1.59 8.30 7.53
CA ILE A 36 -1.58 6.85 7.65
C ILE A 36 -3.01 6.41 8.01
N ALA A 37 -3.52 5.42 7.30
CA ALA A 37 -4.85 4.84 7.51
C ALA A 37 -4.74 3.37 7.90
N PRO A 38 -4.61 3.05 9.19
CA PRO A 38 -4.73 1.68 9.65
C PRO A 38 -6.19 1.24 9.70
N GLY A 39 -6.43 -0.03 9.39
CA GLY A 39 -7.78 -0.56 9.51
C GLY A 39 -7.89 -2.03 9.19
N ARG A 40 -8.96 -2.63 9.70
CA ARG A 40 -9.34 -4.00 9.39
C ARG A 40 -9.97 -4.06 8.01
N VAL A 41 -9.57 -5.04 7.21
CA VAL A 41 -10.05 -5.24 5.84
C VAL A 41 -10.48 -6.69 5.65
N PHE A 42 -11.31 -6.92 4.63
CA PHE A 42 -11.96 -8.20 4.40
C PHE A 42 -11.81 -8.58 2.93
N ARG A 43 -11.40 -9.82 2.66
CA ARG A 43 -11.29 -10.39 1.31
C ARG A 43 -11.91 -11.76 1.28
N SER A 44 -12.44 -12.14 0.14
CA SER A 44 -13.04 -13.46 -0.09
C SER A 44 -12.00 -14.51 -0.52
N ASP A 45 -10.78 -14.42 0.01
CA ASP A 45 -9.73 -15.38 -0.28
C ASP A 45 -9.97 -16.71 0.44
N GLU A 46 -9.51 -17.81 -0.15
CA GLU A 46 -9.49 -19.08 0.55
C GLU A 46 -8.54 -19.02 1.75
N VAL A 47 -8.99 -19.57 2.85
CA VAL A 47 -8.23 -19.56 4.10
C VAL A 47 -7.10 -20.58 4.02
N ASP A 48 -5.86 -20.09 4.10
CA ASP A 48 -4.67 -20.92 4.22
C ASP A 48 -3.74 -20.40 5.34
N ALA A 49 -2.53 -20.96 5.45
CA ALA A 49 -1.55 -20.56 6.45
C ALA A 49 -1.04 -19.12 6.32
N THR A 50 -1.32 -18.45 5.19
CA THR A 50 -0.83 -17.11 4.83
C THR A 50 -1.95 -16.15 4.47
N HIS A 51 -3.18 -16.62 4.27
CA HIS A 51 -4.35 -15.83 3.88
C HIS A 51 -5.47 -15.99 4.90
N SER A 52 -5.84 -14.86 5.51
CA SER A 52 -7.02 -14.75 6.35
C SER A 52 -8.08 -13.93 5.64
N PRO A 53 -9.37 -14.28 5.72
CA PRO A 53 -10.46 -13.49 5.13
C PRO A 53 -10.61 -12.12 5.81
N SER A 54 -9.94 -11.92 6.93
CA SER A 54 -9.90 -10.66 7.67
C SER A 54 -8.49 -10.43 8.19
N PHE A 55 -7.91 -9.30 7.83
CA PHE A 55 -6.58 -8.89 8.28
C PHE A 55 -6.52 -7.37 8.47
N HIS A 56 -5.44 -6.88 9.04
CA HIS A 56 -5.21 -5.45 9.16
C HIS A 56 -4.36 -4.97 7.99
N GLN A 57 -4.69 -3.79 7.50
CA GLN A 57 -3.93 -3.08 6.47
C GLN A 57 -3.59 -1.69 6.98
N VAL A 58 -2.40 -1.22 6.64
CA VAL A 58 -1.97 0.16 6.86
C VAL A 58 -1.64 0.76 5.51
N GLU A 59 -2.32 1.83 5.14
CA GLU A 59 -2.00 2.60 3.95
C GLU A 59 -1.45 3.97 4.34
N GLY A 60 -0.47 4.44 3.58
CA GLY A 60 0.09 5.77 3.72
C GLY A 60 -0.10 6.58 2.45
N LEU A 61 -0.30 7.88 2.62
CA LEU A 61 -0.44 8.85 1.53
C LEU A 61 0.33 10.11 1.87
N VAL A 62 1.15 10.56 0.94
CA VAL A 62 1.83 11.86 0.99
C VAL A 62 1.55 12.61 -0.29
N ILE A 63 1.02 13.83 -0.19
CA ILE A 63 0.82 14.74 -1.33
C ILE A 63 1.35 16.11 -0.94
N ASP A 64 2.25 16.63 -1.75
CA ASP A 64 2.83 17.95 -1.58
C ASP A 64 3.39 18.43 -2.94
N LYS A 65 3.97 19.61 -2.98
CA LYS A 65 4.66 20.11 -4.17
C LYS A 65 5.98 19.35 -4.36
N GLY A 66 6.24 18.91 -5.59
CA GLY A 66 7.53 18.34 -5.97
C GLY A 66 7.84 16.96 -5.37
N ILE A 67 6.84 16.21 -4.90
CA ILE A 67 7.03 14.84 -4.42
C ILE A 67 7.40 13.93 -5.59
N THR A 68 8.41 13.09 -5.40
CA THR A 68 8.99 12.22 -6.43
C THR A 68 8.98 10.75 -6.04
N MET A 69 9.21 9.89 -7.00
CA MET A 69 9.44 8.45 -6.75
C MET A 69 10.69 8.20 -5.89
N ALA A 70 11.67 9.11 -5.91
CA ALA A 70 12.83 9.03 -5.03
C ALA A 70 12.46 9.25 -3.56
N ASP A 71 11.53 10.18 -3.29
CA ASP A 71 11.03 10.41 -1.93
C ASP A 71 10.29 9.18 -1.40
N LEU A 72 9.45 8.56 -2.23
CA LEU A 72 8.79 7.29 -1.89
C LEU A 72 9.82 6.21 -1.54
N LYS A 73 10.79 5.99 -2.41
CA LYS A 73 11.83 4.96 -2.21
C LYS A 73 12.67 5.23 -0.97
N GLY A 74 13.06 6.49 -0.74
CA GLY A 74 13.80 6.90 0.44
C GLY A 74 13.03 6.67 1.73
N THR A 75 11.76 7.08 1.76
CA THR A 75 10.87 6.90 2.92
C THR A 75 10.70 5.42 3.27
N LEU A 76 10.41 4.57 2.27
CA LEU A 76 10.22 3.14 2.50
C LEU A 76 11.54 2.42 2.87
N ALA A 77 12.67 2.85 2.32
CA ALA A 77 13.98 2.31 2.69
C ALA A 77 14.34 2.65 4.14
N GLN A 78 14.09 3.87 4.56
CA GLN A 78 14.30 4.29 5.95
C GLN A 78 13.38 3.53 6.90
N TRP A 79 12.08 3.47 6.60
CA TRP A 79 11.13 2.70 7.38
C TRP A 79 11.54 1.22 7.51
N ALA A 80 11.99 0.60 6.42
CA ALA A 80 12.39 -0.80 6.45
C ALA A 80 13.60 -1.04 7.36
N LYS A 81 14.56 -0.12 7.40
CA LYS A 81 15.71 -0.20 8.31
C LYS A 81 15.30 -0.05 9.77
N GLU A 82 14.44 0.92 10.07
CA GLU A 82 13.96 1.15 11.43
C GLU A 82 13.13 -0.01 11.96
N PHE A 83 12.30 -0.62 11.09
CA PHE A 83 11.40 -1.69 11.48
C PHE A 83 12.05 -3.09 11.51
N PHE A 84 12.90 -3.41 10.53
CA PHE A 84 13.51 -4.74 10.37
C PHE A 84 15.00 -4.77 10.68
N GLY A 85 15.62 -3.63 11.01
CA GLY A 85 17.02 -3.48 11.35
C GLY A 85 17.89 -2.87 10.26
N GLU A 86 18.99 -2.24 10.67
CA GLU A 86 19.89 -1.43 9.83
C GLU A 86 20.45 -2.14 8.60
N ASN A 87 20.61 -3.47 8.66
CA ASN A 87 21.14 -4.27 7.56
C ASN A 87 20.10 -4.63 6.50
N THR A 88 18.83 -4.18 6.68
CA THR A 88 17.75 -4.46 5.74
C THR A 88 17.96 -3.70 4.45
N LYS A 89 17.96 -4.43 3.33
CA LYS A 89 17.98 -3.85 1.99
C LYS A 89 16.58 -3.91 1.39
N VAL A 90 16.24 -2.91 0.62
CA VAL A 90 14.97 -2.84 -0.12
C VAL A 90 15.23 -2.99 -1.61
N LYS A 91 14.28 -3.61 -2.29
CA LYS A 91 14.24 -3.74 -3.74
C LYS A 91 12.85 -3.40 -4.24
N PHE A 92 12.76 -2.56 -5.26
CA PHE A 92 11.50 -2.20 -5.89
C PHE A 92 11.37 -2.92 -7.22
N ARG A 93 10.29 -3.66 -7.39
CA ARG A 93 9.93 -4.34 -8.64
C ARG A 93 8.80 -3.58 -9.32
N PRO A 94 8.90 -3.25 -10.62
CA PRO A 94 7.78 -2.65 -11.34
C PRO A 94 6.52 -3.51 -11.22
N HIS A 95 5.41 -2.86 -10.99
CA HIS A 95 4.09 -3.48 -10.92
C HIS A 95 3.04 -2.53 -11.50
N HIS A 96 1.82 -2.99 -11.67
CA HIS A 96 0.71 -2.16 -12.13
C HIS A 96 -0.41 -2.13 -11.08
N PHE A 97 -0.76 -0.92 -10.66
CA PHE A 97 -1.99 -0.65 -9.91
C PHE A 97 -2.79 0.43 -10.63
N PRO A 98 -4.14 0.34 -10.67
CA PRO A 98 -4.96 1.27 -11.46
C PRO A 98 -4.99 2.70 -10.92
N PHE A 99 -4.59 2.92 -9.67
CA PHE A 99 -4.61 4.20 -8.96
C PHE A 99 -3.24 4.83 -8.74
N THR A 100 -2.17 4.16 -9.18
CA THR A 100 -0.80 4.68 -9.11
C THR A 100 -0.05 4.48 -10.43
N GLU A 101 0.83 5.44 -10.78
CA GLU A 101 1.73 5.35 -11.93
C GLU A 101 2.91 6.33 -11.74
N PRO A 102 4.18 5.85 -11.76
CA PRO A 102 4.59 4.44 -11.77
C PRO A 102 4.23 3.71 -10.46
N SER A 103 4.06 2.40 -10.58
CA SER A 103 3.75 1.51 -9.46
C SER A 103 4.88 0.50 -9.23
N ALA A 104 5.05 0.08 -8.00
CA ALA A 104 6.04 -0.93 -7.63
C ALA A 104 5.58 -1.78 -6.44
N GLU A 105 6.09 -2.98 -6.39
CA GLU A 105 6.12 -3.81 -5.18
C GLU A 105 7.47 -3.63 -4.49
N CYS A 106 7.46 -3.56 -3.17
CA CYS A 106 8.66 -3.43 -2.35
C CYS A 106 8.96 -4.74 -1.64
N ASP A 107 10.14 -5.28 -1.95
CA ASP A 107 10.69 -6.45 -1.27
C ASP A 107 11.79 -6.01 -0.32
N ILE A 108 11.91 -6.69 0.82
CA ILE A 108 13.03 -6.56 1.75
C ILE A 108 13.87 -7.82 1.77
N THR A 109 15.13 -7.69 2.17
CA THR A 109 15.95 -8.87 2.51
C THR A 109 15.25 -9.68 3.58
N CYS A 110 15.19 -11.00 3.39
CA CYS A 110 14.55 -11.88 4.34
C CYS A 110 15.16 -11.72 5.74
N PHE A 111 14.37 -11.26 6.68
CA PHE A 111 14.80 -11.03 8.07
C PHE A 111 15.23 -12.32 8.79
N LYS A 112 14.74 -13.48 8.33
CA LYS A 112 15.08 -14.79 8.90
C LYS A 112 16.46 -15.28 8.50
N CYS A 113 16.87 -15.11 7.24
CA CYS A 113 18.11 -15.66 6.70
C CYS A 113 19.11 -14.60 6.22
N GLY A 114 18.79 -13.30 6.37
CA GLY A 114 19.64 -12.21 5.91
C GLY A 114 19.95 -12.24 4.41
N GLY A 115 19.03 -12.74 3.59
CA GLY A 115 19.20 -12.82 2.13
C GLY A 115 19.82 -14.10 1.61
N LYS A 116 20.18 -15.07 2.46
CA LYS A 116 20.84 -16.33 2.05
C LYS A 116 19.90 -17.35 1.38
N GLY A 117 18.60 -17.17 1.55
CA GLY A 117 17.58 -18.12 1.12
C GLY A 117 17.19 -19.10 2.24
N CYS A 118 15.90 -19.24 2.52
CA CYS A 118 15.35 -20.17 3.50
C CYS A 118 13.91 -20.55 3.13
N ARG A 119 13.27 -21.38 3.95
CA ARG A 119 11.88 -21.79 3.73
C ARG A 119 10.89 -20.63 3.77
N VAL A 120 11.14 -19.60 4.61
CA VAL A 120 10.27 -18.41 4.73
C VAL A 120 10.25 -17.60 3.43
N CYS A 121 11.42 -17.33 2.84
CA CYS A 121 11.55 -16.62 1.57
C CYS A 121 11.55 -17.56 0.35
N LYS A 122 11.20 -18.83 0.52
CA LYS A 122 11.15 -19.85 -0.53
C LYS A 122 12.46 -19.89 -1.36
N GLY A 123 13.61 -19.73 -0.70
CA GLY A 123 14.94 -19.74 -1.32
C GLY A 123 15.36 -18.44 -2.00
N SER A 124 14.48 -17.46 -2.18
CA SER A 124 14.79 -16.22 -2.92
C SER A 124 15.70 -15.24 -2.19
N GLY A 125 15.75 -15.31 -0.86
CA GLY A 125 16.42 -14.31 -0.02
C GLY A 125 15.63 -13.00 0.19
N TRP A 126 14.47 -12.85 -0.47
CA TRP A 126 13.62 -11.65 -0.45
C TRP A 126 12.21 -11.96 0.00
N ILE A 127 11.56 -11.01 0.63
CA ILE A 127 10.15 -11.07 1.05
C ILE A 127 9.45 -9.81 0.57
N GLU A 128 8.38 -9.99 -0.19
CA GLU A 128 7.48 -8.91 -0.56
C GLU A 128 6.70 -8.46 0.67
N ILE A 129 6.66 -7.15 0.91
CA ILE A 129 6.03 -6.58 2.11
C ILE A 129 4.92 -5.59 1.80
N LEU A 130 4.97 -4.89 0.67
CA LEU A 130 4.00 -3.85 0.34
C LEU A 130 3.95 -3.52 -1.15
N GLY A 131 2.80 -2.99 -1.57
CA GLY A 131 2.65 -2.29 -2.83
C GLY A 131 2.73 -0.77 -2.64
N CYS A 132 3.28 -0.07 -3.62
CA CYS A 132 3.45 1.38 -3.58
C CYS A 132 3.47 2.00 -4.98
N GLY A 133 3.38 3.32 -5.05
CA GLY A 133 3.51 4.05 -6.31
C GLY A 133 3.21 5.53 -6.17
N MET A 134 3.43 6.26 -7.25
CA MET A 134 3.01 7.67 -7.34
C MET A 134 1.50 7.70 -7.59
N VAL A 135 0.81 8.61 -6.92
CA VAL A 135 -0.64 8.77 -7.12
C VAL A 135 -0.90 9.18 -8.57
N HIS A 136 -1.78 8.44 -9.23
CA HIS A 136 -2.08 8.67 -10.64
C HIS A 136 -2.67 10.08 -10.82
N PRO A 137 -2.22 10.88 -11.83
CA PRO A 137 -2.72 12.25 -12.05
C PRO A 137 -4.24 12.34 -12.20
N LYS A 138 -4.86 11.30 -12.75
CA LYS A 138 -6.33 11.24 -12.85
C LYS A 138 -6.98 11.20 -11.46
N VAL A 139 -6.44 10.45 -10.52
CA VAL A 139 -6.97 10.37 -9.15
C VAL A 139 -6.87 11.74 -8.46
N LEU A 140 -5.75 12.45 -8.63
CA LEU A 140 -5.62 13.82 -8.11
C LEU A 140 -6.69 14.74 -8.67
N ARG A 141 -6.87 14.75 -10.01
CA ARG A 141 -7.92 15.56 -10.66
C ARG A 141 -9.33 15.22 -10.19
N ASP A 142 -9.64 13.94 -10.09
CA ASP A 142 -10.97 13.47 -9.64
C ASP A 142 -11.27 13.91 -8.19
N CYS A 143 -10.22 14.12 -7.37
CA CYS A 143 -10.32 14.66 -6.01
C CYS A 143 -10.18 16.20 -5.94
N GLY A 144 -10.13 16.90 -7.07
CA GLY A 144 -10.01 18.37 -7.11
C GLY A 144 -8.61 18.92 -6.85
N ILE A 145 -7.58 18.08 -6.94
CA ILE A 145 -6.17 18.47 -6.75
C ILE A 145 -5.51 18.63 -8.12
N ASP A 146 -4.84 19.77 -8.32
CA ASP A 146 -4.14 20.06 -9.57
C ASP A 146 -2.83 19.26 -9.68
N PRO A 147 -2.72 18.28 -10.61
CA PRO A 147 -1.53 17.46 -10.76
C PRO A 147 -0.33 18.19 -11.38
N GLU A 148 -0.52 19.39 -11.93
CA GLU A 148 0.59 20.24 -12.39
C GLU A 148 1.29 20.95 -11.23
N VAL A 149 0.62 21.10 -10.10
CA VAL A 149 1.14 21.76 -8.89
C VAL A 149 1.56 20.73 -7.82
N TYR A 150 0.76 19.68 -7.67
CA TYR A 150 0.94 18.67 -6.61
C TYR A 150 1.22 17.31 -7.19
N SER A 151 2.09 16.60 -6.52
CA SER A 151 2.36 15.19 -6.74
C SER A 151 2.33 14.44 -5.42
N GLY A 152 2.26 13.13 -5.46
CA GLY A 152 2.25 12.37 -4.23
C GLY A 152 2.50 10.90 -4.45
N PHE A 153 2.74 10.19 -3.35
CA PHE A 153 2.87 8.75 -3.36
C PHE A 153 1.94 8.09 -2.33
N ALA A 154 1.62 6.86 -2.60
CA ALA A 154 0.88 6.00 -1.69
C ALA A 154 1.56 4.64 -1.55
N PHE A 155 1.32 4.00 -0.41
CA PHE A 155 1.75 2.62 -0.17
C PHE A 155 0.73 1.90 0.70
N GLY A 156 0.69 0.57 0.60
CA GLY A 156 -0.22 -0.25 1.40
C GLY A 156 0.47 -1.53 1.88
N ILE A 157 0.48 -1.74 3.20
CA ILE A 157 1.08 -2.87 3.89
C ILE A 157 -0.03 -3.73 4.48
N GLY A 158 -0.04 -5.03 4.15
CA GLY A 158 -0.86 -6.01 4.87
C GLY A 158 -0.17 -6.40 6.17
N VAL A 159 -0.87 -6.28 7.28
CA VAL A 159 -0.42 -6.75 8.58
C VAL A 159 -1.32 -7.91 8.96
N THR A 160 -0.77 -9.12 8.99
CA THR A 160 -1.45 -10.30 9.51
C THR A 160 -1.35 -10.31 11.03
N GLY A 161 -2.47 -10.63 11.67
CA GLY A 161 -2.49 -10.90 13.11
C GLY A 161 -1.83 -12.23 13.45
#